data_c6582af190bdde8b2426d1451eae92b5
#
_entry.id   c6582af190bdde8b2426d1451eae92b5
#
_cell.length_a   1.000
_cell.length_b   1.000
_cell.length_c   1.000
_cell.angle_alpha   90.00
_cell.angle_beta   90.00
_cell.angle_gamma   90.00
#
_symmetry.space_group_name_H-M   'P 1'
#
loop_
_entity.id
_entity.type
_entity.pdbx_description
1 polymer ?
#
loop_
_entity_poly.entity_id
_entity_poly.type
_entity_poly.pdbx_seq_one_letter_code
_entity_poly.pdbx_strand_id
1 'polypeptide(L)'
;MTDRHLRRLDEIWVTNPIYFITICAHGRLRRLANDDFREIAIEVWRNCEEHYGWLVGRYVIMPDHIHFFAYDSHVECTLSKFVGKWKEWTAKYCRRRLDLMMPLWQPEFFDHVLRSSESYEEKWDYVRTNPIRAGLAESADEWKYQGEVTQLRYD
;
A
#
# COMPACT_ATOMS: atom_id res chain seq x y z
N MET A 1 -3.34 1.18 -25.97
CA MET A 1 -3.20 0.98 -25.18
C MET A 1 -2.34 1.58 -24.54
N THR A 2 -2.28 2.08 -24.16
CA THR A 2 -1.58 2.70 -23.69
C THR A 2 -0.89 2.43 -22.89
N ASP A 3 -0.55 2.45 -22.65
CA ASP A 3 0.40 2.35 -22.28
C ASP A 3 0.61 2.50 -20.91
N ARG A 4 0.35 1.47 -20.18
CA ARG A 4 0.68 1.28 -18.85
C ARG A 4 2.07 1.64 -18.53
N HIS A 5 2.98 1.36 -19.42
CA HIS A 5 4.38 1.70 -19.25
C HIS A 5 4.55 3.20 -19.08
N LEU A 6 3.93 3.96 -19.96
CA LEU A 6 4.01 5.42 -19.86
C LEU A 6 3.35 5.93 -18.60
N ARG A 7 2.23 5.33 -18.26
CA ARG A 7 1.50 5.78 -17.10
C ARG A 7 2.28 5.61 -15.80
N ARG A 8 3.12 4.60 -15.73
CA ARG A 8 3.94 4.41 -14.53
C ARG A 8 4.95 5.51 -14.30
N LEU A 9 5.29 6.24 -15.35
CA LEU A 9 6.24 7.33 -15.24
C LEU A 9 5.55 8.67 -14.99
N ASP A 10 4.23 8.70 -15.09
CA ASP A 10 3.48 9.94 -14.97
C ASP A 10 2.99 10.16 -13.55
N GLU A 11 2.83 11.42 -13.22
CA GLU A 11 2.16 11.81 -12.00
C GLU A 11 0.66 11.80 -12.25
N ILE A 12 -0.08 11.45 -11.20
CA ILE A 12 -1.55 11.50 -11.24
C ILE A 12 -1.99 12.67 -10.39
N TRP A 13 -2.68 13.63 -11.02
CA TRP A 13 -3.23 14.78 -10.29
C TRP A 13 -4.57 14.37 -9.69
N VAL A 14 -4.67 14.43 -8.37
CA VAL A 14 -5.83 13.92 -7.69
C VAL A 14 -6.80 15.05 -7.37
N THR A 15 -8.10 14.75 -7.54
CA THR A 15 -9.17 15.68 -7.20
C THR A 15 -9.98 15.17 -6.01
N ASN A 16 -9.90 13.88 -5.73
CA ASN A 16 -10.59 13.24 -4.61
C ASN A 16 -9.63 13.08 -3.44
N PRO A 17 -10.13 12.79 -2.25
CA PRO A 17 -9.23 12.57 -1.11
C PRO A 17 -8.35 11.35 -1.32
N ILE A 18 -7.19 11.39 -0.69
CA ILE A 18 -6.33 10.22 -0.59
C ILE A 18 -6.63 9.55 0.74
N TYR A 19 -6.67 8.24 0.75
CA TYR A 19 -6.90 7.45 1.97
C TYR A 19 -5.59 6.87 2.44
N PHE A 20 -5.31 7.03 3.72
CA PHE A 20 -4.19 6.38 4.39
C PHE A 20 -4.70 5.10 5.01
N ILE A 21 -4.11 3.96 4.64
CA ILE A 21 -4.64 2.65 4.99
C ILE A 21 -3.59 1.87 5.77
N THR A 22 -4.05 1.18 6.83
CA THR A 22 -3.20 0.32 7.64
C THR A 22 -3.82 -1.07 7.69
N ILE A 23 -3.02 -2.09 7.35
CA ILE A 23 -3.47 -3.48 7.41
C ILE A 23 -2.45 -4.26 8.24
N CYS A 24 -2.94 -5.01 9.22
CA CYS A 24 -2.07 -5.76 10.14
C CYS A 24 -2.07 -7.25 9.82
N ALA A 25 -0.93 -7.88 10.01
CA ALA A 25 -0.78 -9.31 9.84
C ALA A 25 -1.54 -10.06 10.93
N HIS A 26 -2.08 -11.21 10.58
CA HIS A 26 -2.75 -12.08 11.54
C HIS A 26 -1.81 -12.42 12.69
N GLY A 27 -2.29 -12.22 13.92
CA GLY A 27 -1.49 -12.50 15.10
C GLY A 27 -0.24 -11.64 15.22
N ARG A 28 -0.16 -10.56 14.44
CA ARG A 28 1.01 -9.67 14.36
C ARG A 28 2.29 -10.45 14.06
N LEU A 29 2.16 -11.53 13.29
CA LEU A 29 3.33 -12.31 12.86
C LEU A 29 4.21 -11.47 11.94
N ARG A 30 5.52 -11.59 12.12
CA ARG A 30 6.50 -10.72 11.44
C ARG A 30 6.95 -11.41 10.15
N ARG A 31 6.12 -11.36 9.11
CA ARG A 31 6.34 -12.09 7.86
C ARG A 31 6.37 -11.21 6.62
N LEU A 32 6.25 -9.88 6.78
CA LEU A 32 5.94 -9.03 5.63
C LEU A 32 7.16 -8.28 5.08
N ALA A 33 8.13 -7.93 5.92
CA ALA A 33 9.24 -7.07 5.50
C ALA A 33 10.34 -7.89 4.83
N ASN A 34 10.08 -8.34 3.61
CA ASN A 34 11.05 -9.07 2.80
C ASN A 34 10.77 -8.84 1.33
N ASP A 35 11.74 -9.18 0.49
CA ASP A 35 11.65 -8.93 -0.94
C ASP A 35 10.47 -9.66 -1.60
N ASP A 36 10.25 -10.91 -1.19
CA ASP A 36 9.20 -11.72 -1.81
C ASP A 36 7.82 -11.16 -1.55
N PHE A 37 7.55 -10.77 -0.32
CA PHE A 37 6.25 -10.18 -0.01
C PHE A 37 6.08 -8.83 -0.71
N ARG A 38 7.13 -8.00 -0.73
CA ARG A 38 7.03 -6.70 -1.40
C ARG A 38 6.66 -6.87 -2.87
N GLU A 39 7.28 -7.85 -3.53
CA GLU A 39 7.00 -8.12 -4.93
C GLU A 39 5.54 -8.47 -5.14
N ILE A 40 5.01 -9.34 -4.28
CA ILE A 40 3.61 -9.73 -4.34
C ILE A 40 2.71 -8.53 -4.08
N ALA A 41 3.03 -7.74 -3.05
CA ALA A 41 2.21 -6.59 -2.68
C ALA A 41 2.07 -5.62 -3.86
N ILE A 42 3.18 -5.30 -4.52
CA ILE A 42 3.18 -4.36 -5.63
C ILE A 42 2.43 -4.94 -6.83
N GLU A 43 2.65 -6.21 -7.12
CA GLU A 43 1.96 -6.87 -8.22
C GLU A 43 0.45 -6.79 -8.04
N VAL A 44 -0.04 -7.07 -6.83
CA VAL A 44 -1.47 -7.05 -6.57
C VAL A 44 -2.02 -5.62 -6.57
N TRP A 45 -1.27 -4.64 -6.06
CA TRP A 45 -1.70 -3.25 -6.15
C TRP A 45 -1.89 -2.83 -7.60
N ARG A 46 -0.98 -3.23 -8.49
CA ARG A 46 -1.10 -2.90 -9.91
C ARG A 46 -2.29 -3.60 -10.56
N ASN A 47 -2.55 -4.83 -10.16
CA ASN A 47 -3.73 -5.54 -10.65
C ASN A 47 -5.02 -4.87 -10.16
N CYS A 48 -5.04 -4.39 -8.93
CA CYS A 48 -6.20 -3.70 -8.38
C CYS A 48 -6.44 -2.38 -9.11
N GLU A 49 -5.40 -1.70 -9.54
CA GLU A 49 -5.56 -0.50 -10.34
C GLU A 49 -6.34 -0.81 -11.61
N GLU A 50 -5.95 -1.88 -12.28
CA GLU A 50 -6.60 -2.28 -13.52
C GLU A 50 -8.04 -2.72 -13.32
N HIS A 51 -8.31 -3.47 -12.28
CA HIS A 51 -9.61 -4.11 -12.09
C HIS A 51 -10.58 -3.28 -11.28
N TYR A 52 -10.10 -2.42 -10.41
CA TYR A 52 -10.95 -1.72 -9.46
C TYR A 52 -10.79 -0.21 -9.48
N GLY A 53 -9.80 0.31 -10.23
CA GLY A 53 -9.62 1.74 -10.38
C GLY A 53 -9.01 2.44 -9.17
N TRP A 54 -8.42 1.68 -8.24
CA TRP A 54 -7.75 2.26 -7.08
C TRP A 54 -6.26 2.31 -7.32
N LEU A 55 -5.71 3.52 -7.22
CA LEU A 55 -4.28 3.76 -7.42
C LEU A 55 -3.60 3.82 -6.06
N VAL A 56 -2.42 3.20 -5.96
CA VAL A 56 -1.65 3.23 -4.72
C VAL A 56 -0.45 4.14 -4.92
N GLY A 57 -0.24 5.05 -3.97
CA GLY A 57 0.93 5.93 -3.96
C GLY A 57 2.05 5.37 -3.12
N ARG A 58 2.41 6.13 -2.09
CA ARG A 58 3.50 5.75 -1.20
C ARG A 58 3.09 4.61 -0.27
N TYR A 59 4.06 3.81 0.13
CA TYR A 59 3.81 2.69 1.04
C TYR A 59 5.03 2.45 1.93
N VAL A 60 4.78 1.88 3.11
CA VAL A 60 5.82 1.36 4.00
C VAL A 60 5.35 0.00 4.47
N ILE A 61 6.19 -1.03 4.24
CA ILE A 61 5.92 -2.38 4.71
C ILE A 61 6.73 -2.62 5.97
N MET A 62 6.05 -2.78 7.10
CA MET A 62 6.68 -3.13 8.37
C MET A 62 6.63 -4.65 8.53
N PRO A 63 7.39 -5.23 9.46
CA PRO A 63 7.38 -6.70 9.59
C PRO A 63 6.01 -7.31 9.83
N ASP A 64 5.12 -6.62 10.56
CA ASP A 64 3.83 -7.18 10.97
C ASP A 64 2.63 -6.33 10.55
N HIS A 65 2.85 -5.30 9.73
CA HIS A 65 1.75 -4.49 9.20
C HIS A 65 2.26 -3.66 8.04
N ILE A 66 1.32 -3.09 7.28
CA ILE A 66 1.67 -2.21 6.18
C ILE A 66 0.86 -0.92 6.28
N HIS A 67 1.45 0.14 5.74
CA HIS A 67 0.77 1.41 5.53
C HIS A 67 0.88 1.77 4.07
N PHE A 68 -0.19 2.26 3.49
CA PHE A 68 -0.12 2.78 2.13
C PHE A 68 -1.17 3.83 1.88
N PHE A 69 -0.97 4.63 0.84
CA PHE A 69 -1.88 5.69 0.44
C PHE A 69 -2.58 5.26 -0.84
N ALA A 70 -3.88 5.49 -0.91
CA ALA A 70 -4.67 5.04 -2.05
C ALA A 70 -5.64 6.11 -2.49
N TYR A 71 -5.90 6.14 -3.79
CA TYR A 71 -6.74 7.13 -4.43
C TYR A 71 -7.73 6.43 -5.36
N ASP A 72 -8.99 6.82 -5.26
CA ASP A 72 -10.04 6.25 -6.09
C ASP A 72 -10.14 7.08 -7.38
N SER A 73 -9.68 6.53 -8.48
CA SER A 73 -9.75 7.21 -9.76
C SER A 73 -11.08 6.99 -10.47
N HIS A 74 -11.89 6.05 -9.99
CA HIS A 74 -13.20 5.75 -10.53
C HIS A 74 -14.16 5.53 -9.40
N VAL A 75 -15.44 5.70 -9.65
CA VAL A 75 -16.40 5.66 -8.58
C VAL A 75 -17.08 4.33 -8.35
N GLU A 76 -16.70 3.31 -9.09
CA GLU A 76 -17.45 2.08 -9.09
C GLU A 76 -17.08 1.08 -8.00
N CYS A 77 -15.98 1.31 -7.29
CA CYS A 77 -15.48 0.35 -6.33
C CYS A 77 -15.27 1.00 -4.97
N THR A 78 -15.87 0.43 -3.93
CA THR A 78 -15.69 0.97 -2.59
C THR A 78 -14.31 0.66 -2.05
N LEU A 79 -13.87 1.46 -1.07
CA LEU A 79 -12.61 1.22 -0.39
C LEU A 79 -12.58 -0.17 0.22
N SER A 80 -13.67 -0.59 0.87
CA SER A 80 -13.73 -1.91 1.50
C SER A 80 -13.55 -3.03 0.49
N LYS A 81 -14.16 -2.89 -0.69
CA LYS A 81 -14.00 -3.90 -1.72
C LYS A 81 -12.58 -3.95 -2.25
N PHE A 82 -11.98 -2.79 -2.49
CA PHE A 82 -10.59 -2.73 -2.96
C PHE A 82 -9.65 -3.39 -1.95
N VAL A 83 -9.74 -2.98 -0.68
CA VAL A 83 -8.85 -3.53 0.36
C VAL A 83 -9.10 -5.03 0.52
N GLY A 84 -10.37 -5.45 0.52
CA GLY A 84 -10.71 -6.86 0.63
C GLY A 84 -10.10 -7.68 -0.49
N LYS A 85 -10.16 -7.18 -1.72
CA LYS A 85 -9.58 -7.89 -2.87
C LYS A 85 -8.07 -7.93 -2.80
N TRP A 86 -7.44 -6.83 -2.38
CA TRP A 86 -5.99 -6.83 -2.22
C TRP A 86 -5.55 -7.84 -1.16
N LYS A 87 -6.27 -7.90 -0.04
CA LYS A 87 -5.95 -8.87 1.01
C LYS A 87 -6.14 -10.30 0.50
N GLU A 88 -7.22 -10.53 -0.22
CA GLU A 88 -7.52 -11.87 -0.76
C GLU A 88 -6.41 -12.35 -1.70
N TRP A 89 -6.01 -11.52 -2.64
CA TRP A 89 -5.04 -11.93 -3.64
C TRP A 89 -3.62 -12.00 -3.10
N THR A 90 -3.23 -11.10 -2.20
CA THR A 90 -1.91 -11.21 -1.57
C THR A 90 -1.83 -12.50 -0.74
N ALA A 91 -2.90 -12.85 -0.03
CA ALA A 91 -2.91 -14.08 0.75
C ALA A 91 -2.77 -15.30 -0.15
N LYS A 92 -3.51 -15.33 -1.28
CA LYS A 92 -3.42 -16.45 -2.22
C LYS A 92 -2.01 -16.60 -2.78
N TYR A 93 -1.40 -15.51 -3.18
CA TYR A 93 -0.05 -15.58 -3.76
C TYR A 93 0.99 -15.96 -2.71
N CYS A 94 0.86 -15.45 -1.49
CA CYS A 94 1.78 -15.81 -0.41
C CYS A 94 1.67 -17.29 -0.08
N ARG A 95 0.46 -17.84 -0.08
CA ARG A 95 0.28 -19.26 0.16
C ARG A 95 0.89 -20.10 -0.96
N ARG A 96 0.62 -19.72 -2.20
CA ARG A 96 1.08 -20.49 -3.36
C ARG A 96 2.58 -20.39 -3.57
N ARG A 97 3.14 -19.19 -3.46
CA ARG A 97 4.52 -18.94 -3.85
C ARG A 97 5.49 -19.06 -2.69
N LEU A 98 5.05 -18.75 -1.47
CA LEU A 98 5.91 -18.67 -0.31
C LEU A 98 5.56 -19.71 0.75
N ASP A 99 4.51 -20.48 0.52
CA ASP A 99 4.08 -21.53 1.44
C ASP A 99 3.80 -21.00 2.85
N LEU A 100 3.26 -19.79 2.94
CA LEU A 100 2.93 -19.20 4.23
C LEU A 100 1.62 -19.76 4.75
N MET A 101 1.54 -19.91 6.07
CA MET A 101 0.32 -20.39 6.72
C MET A 101 -0.72 -19.27 6.75
N MET A 102 -1.97 -19.66 6.50
CA MET A 102 -3.10 -18.74 6.54
C MET A 102 -3.78 -18.77 7.90
N PRO A 103 -4.47 -17.72 8.29
CA PRO A 103 -4.68 -16.48 7.53
C PRO A 103 -3.44 -15.59 7.55
N LEU A 104 -3.33 -14.75 6.52
CA LEU A 104 -2.22 -13.81 6.44
C LEU A 104 -2.54 -12.52 7.18
N TRP A 105 -3.79 -12.06 7.08
CA TRP A 105 -4.22 -10.75 7.55
C TRP A 105 -5.21 -10.84 8.69
N GLN A 106 -5.25 -9.77 9.52
CA GLN A 106 -6.35 -9.59 10.45
C GLN A 106 -7.62 -9.27 9.66
N PRO A 107 -8.82 -9.55 10.23
CA PRO A 107 -10.05 -9.32 9.47
C PRO A 107 -10.32 -7.88 9.10
N GLU A 108 -9.90 -6.92 9.94
CA GLU A 108 -10.18 -5.50 9.70
C GLU A 108 -9.04 -4.81 8.99
N PHE A 109 -9.27 -3.54 8.67
CA PHE A 109 -8.22 -2.61 8.31
C PHE A 109 -8.63 -1.24 8.85
N PHE A 110 -7.67 -0.31 8.88
CA PHE A 110 -7.92 1.04 9.38
C PHE A 110 -7.64 2.04 8.27
N ASP A 111 -8.45 3.10 8.20
CA ASP A 111 -8.26 4.12 7.19
C ASP A 111 -8.44 5.51 7.76
N HIS A 112 -7.81 6.47 7.12
CA HIS A 112 -7.87 7.88 7.49
C HIS A 112 -7.87 8.70 6.21
N VAL A 113 -8.80 9.66 6.10
CA VAL A 113 -8.98 10.45 4.90
C VAL A 113 -8.09 11.68 4.94
N LEU A 114 -7.36 11.92 3.86
CA LEU A 114 -6.48 13.09 3.71
C LEU A 114 -7.03 13.94 2.58
N ARG A 115 -7.28 15.22 2.85
CA ARG A 115 -7.98 16.07 1.89
C ARG A 115 -7.13 17.19 1.30
N SER A 116 -5.84 17.25 1.63
CA SER A 116 -4.97 18.29 1.12
C SER A 116 -3.56 17.76 0.91
N SER A 117 -2.78 18.46 0.07
CA SER A 117 -1.39 18.05 -0.14
C SER A 117 -0.60 18.18 1.16
N GLU A 118 -0.91 19.18 1.98
CA GLU A 118 -0.21 19.38 3.24
C GLU A 118 -0.42 18.17 4.17
N SER A 119 -1.67 17.73 4.35
CA SER A 119 -1.92 16.57 5.22
C SER A 119 -1.34 15.29 4.63
N TYR A 120 -1.29 15.16 3.31
CA TYR A 120 -0.66 14.01 2.67
C TYR A 120 0.83 13.97 3.00
N GLU A 121 1.53 15.10 2.82
CA GLU A 121 2.97 15.16 3.08
C GLU A 121 3.28 14.99 4.55
N GLU A 122 2.49 15.58 5.43
CA GLU A 122 2.68 15.43 6.87
C GLU A 122 2.53 13.98 7.29
N LYS A 123 1.50 13.32 6.78
CA LYS A 123 1.29 11.90 7.12
C LYS A 123 2.43 11.04 6.60
N TRP A 124 2.88 11.31 5.38
CA TRP A 124 4.00 10.56 4.82
C TRP A 124 5.27 10.77 5.63
N ASP A 125 5.56 12.02 5.99
CA ASP A 125 6.76 12.31 6.79
C ASP A 125 6.73 11.56 8.11
N TYR A 126 5.56 11.42 8.72
CA TYR A 126 5.44 10.69 9.97
C TYR A 126 5.60 9.18 9.73
N VAL A 127 4.92 8.65 8.72
CA VAL A 127 4.86 7.20 8.48
C VAL A 127 6.21 6.65 8.02
N ARG A 128 6.95 7.40 7.23
CA ARG A 128 8.24 6.93 6.72
C ARG A 128 9.28 6.77 7.83
N THR A 129 9.02 7.33 9.00
CA THR A 129 9.91 7.16 10.13
C THR A 129 9.53 5.98 11.03
N ASN A 130 8.47 5.23 10.68
CA ASN A 130 8.09 4.04 11.44
C ASN A 130 9.25 3.08 11.69
N PRO A 131 10.07 2.75 10.68
CA PRO A 131 11.17 1.82 10.94
C PRO A 131 12.17 2.35 11.96
N ILE A 132 12.38 3.66 12.01
CA ILE A 132 13.26 4.26 13.01
C ILE A 132 12.65 4.08 14.40
N ARG A 133 11.37 4.42 14.55
CA ARG A 133 10.69 4.32 15.85
C ARG A 133 10.62 2.87 16.33
N ALA A 134 10.62 1.93 15.40
CA ALA A 134 10.59 0.50 15.73
C ALA A 134 11.97 -0.08 15.96
N GLY A 135 13.02 0.74 15.83
CA GLY A 135 14.40 0.27 16.05
C GLY A 135 14.94 -0.58 14.92
N LEU A 136 14.37 -0.48 13.72
CA LEU A 136 14.76 -1.33 12.60
C LEU A 136 15.68 -0.63 11.62
N ALA A 137 15.78 0.69 11.69
CA ALA A 137 16.62 1.47 10.80
C ALA A 137 17.11 2.71 11.52
N GLU A 138 18.25 3.25 11.13
CA GLU A 138 18.78 4.48 11.72
C GLU A 138 18.28 5.72 11.00
N SER A 139 17.93 5.58 9.73
CA SER A 139 17.32 6.67 8.98
C SER A 139 16.19 6.11 8.14
N ALA A 140 15.26 7.00 7.75
CA ALA A 140 14.11 6.56 6.95
C ALA A 140 14.56 5.99 5.61
N ASP A 141 15.59 6.58 5.01
CA ASP A 141 16.04 6.15 3.69
C ASP A 141 16.69 4.77 3.70
N GLU A 142 17.12 4.30 4.85
CA GLU A 142 17.73 2.98 4.94
C GLU A 142 16.72 1.84 4.88
N TRP A 143 15.44 2.14 5.11
CA TRP A 143 14.43 1.08 5.13
C TRP A 143 14.10 0.67 3.70
N LYS A 144 14.38 -0.59 3.39
CA LYS A 144 14.27 -1.11 2.03
C LYS A 144 12.82 -1.27 1.56
N TYR A 145 11.91 -1.53 2.49
CA TYR A 145 10.54 -1.91 2.14
C TYR A 145 9.59 -0.73 2.18
N GLN A 146 9.95 0.28 1.41
CA GLN A 146 9.14 1.47 1.21
C GLN A 146 9.28 1.92 -0.24
N GLY A 147 8.33 2.70 -0.71
CA GLY A 147 8.40 3.21 -2.06
C GLY A 147 7.13 3.89 -2.48
N GLU A 148 6.99 4.04 -3.78
CA GLU A 148 5.84 4.71 -4.37
C GLU A 148 5.46 3.96 -5.64
N VAL A 149 4.23 3.43 -5.70
CA VAL A 149 3.78 2.68 -6.86
C VAL A 149 3.39 3.65 -7.98
N THR A 150 2.59 4.66 -7.64
CA THR A 150 2.16 5.71 -8.55
C THR A 150 2.34 7.04 -7.85
N GLN A 151 2.81 8.05 -8.56
CA GLN A 151 2.94 9.38 -7.96
C GLN A 151 1.57 10.05 -7.92
N LEU A 152 1.07 10.29 -6.71
CA LEU A 152 -0.18 11.00 -6.49
C LEU A 152 0.15 12.43 -6.09
N ARG A 153 -0.46 13.41 -6.77
CA ARG A 153 -0.19 14.81 -6.50
C ARG A 153 -1.48 15.57 -6.33
N TYR A 154 -1.51 16.47 -5.38
CA TYR A 154 -2.61 17.43 -5.26
C TYR A 154 -2.27 18.66 -6.08
N ASP A 155 -3.30 19.30 -6.62
CA ASP A 155 -3.14 20.58 -7.31
C ASP A 155 -2.65 21.67 -6.38
#